data_dd7e25cc76393c16f3e314f22d0da35a
#
_entry.id   dd7e25cc76393c16f3e314f22d0da35a
#
_cell.length_a   1.000
_cell.length_b   1.000
_cell.length_c   1.000
_cell.angle_alpha   90.00
_cell.angle_beta   90.00
_cell.angle_gamma   90.00
#
_symmetry.space_group_name_H-M   'P 1'
#
loop_
_entity.id
_entity.type
_entity.pdbx_description
1 polymer ?
#
loop_
_entity_poly.entity_id
_entity_poly.type
_entity_poly.pdbx_seq_one_letter_code
_entity_poly.pdbx_strand_id
1 'polypeptide(L)'
;RWLCRCKYCRGFGVQSPSAYSFIRYVINEHYPYYAYSELEERYEMPSRLQHKLGRLLFRLANYWQPEKCYSIESLYFPYINAGCHKSVICNLYDLYDSSTKNLVVIDLDHIDKDELYSSILPFCNESTLLVVLGLNHGKNKQFWHRLQYSEYTGITYNLYYAGIVFFDKSKYKQHYQVNF
;
A
#
# COMPACT_ATOMS: atom_id res chain seq x y z
N ARG A 1 2.68 9.78 19.30
CA ARG A 1 2.49 8.53 18.52
C ARG A 1 3.77 8.12 17.77
N TRP A 2 4.46 9.04 17.10
CA TRP A 2 5.76 8.77 16.47
C TRP A 2 6.78 8.24 17.47
N LEU A 3 6.89 8.84 18.65
CA LEU A 3 7.80 8.39 19.73
C LEU A 3 7.54 6.94 20.15
N CYS A 4 6.27 6.49 20.19
CA CYS A 4 5.93 5.10 20.54
C CYS A 4 6.37 4.08 19.46
N ARG A 5 6.65 4.53 18.26
CA ARG A 5 7.07 3.69 17.11
C ARG A 5 8.51 3.95 16.65
N CYS A 6 9.28 4.76 17.38
CA CYS A 6 10.65 5.11 16.99
C CYS A 6 11.56 3.89 16.83
N LYS A 7 11.33 2.83 17.61
CA LYS A 7 12.05 1.55 17.50
C LYS A 7 11.81 0.79 16.18
N TYR A 8 10.79 1.17 15.41
CA TYR A 8 10.48 0.58 14.11
C TYR A 8 10.90 1.48 12.93
N CYS A 9 11.77 2.45 13.19
CA CYS A 9 12.29 3.35 12.17
C CYS A 9 13.23 2.59 11.21
N ARG A 10 13.07 2.85 9.92
CA ARG A 10 14.01 2.48 8.85
C ARG A 10 14.40 1.00 8.83
N GLY A 11 13.52 0.10 9.28
CA GLY A 11 13.77 -1.34 9.27
C GLY A 11 14.69 -1.83 10.40
N PHE A 12 14.87 -1.06 11.48
CA PHE A 12 15.64 -1.53 12.64
C PHE A 12 15.05 -2.84 13.19
N GLY A 13 15.91 -3.86 13.38
CA GLY A 13 15.51 -5.17 13.86
C GLY A 13 14.90 -6.11 12.80
N VAL A 14 14.80 -5.69 11.54
CA VAL A 14 14.32 -6.55 10.44
C VAL A 14 15.47 -7.43 9.95
N GLN A 15 15.33 -8.75 10.12
CA GLN A 15 16.36 -9.73 9.76
C GLN A 15 16.32 -10.13 8.28
N SER A 16 15.13 -10.06 7.63
CA SER A 16 14.98 -10.38 6.21
C SER A 16 15.61 -9.30 5.32
N PRO A 17 16.63 -9.63 4.49
CA PRO A 17 17.26 -8.65 3.60
C PRO A 17 16.28 -8.00 2.62
N SER A 18 15.35 -8.78 2.06
CA SER A 18 14.33 -8.27 1.13
C SER A 18 13.35 -7.33 1.81
N ALA A 19 12.86 -7.68 3.03
CA ALA A 19 11.99 -6.82 3.80
C ALA A 19 12.71 -5.54 4.25
N TYR A 20 13.97 -5.65 4.67
CA TYR A 20 14.79 -4.49 5.02
C TYR A 20 14.97 -3.55 3.83
N SER A 21 15.32 -4.08 2.65
CA SER A 21 15.47 -3.30 1.41
C SER A 21 14.16 -2.60 1.04
N PHE A 22 13.03 -3.30 1.11
CA PHE A 22 11.71 -2.71 0.83
C PHE A 22 11.37 -1.57 1.80
N ILE A 23 11.60 -1.77 3.11
CA ILE A 23 11.37 -0.73 4.11
C ILE A 23 12.29 0.46 3.87
N ARG A 24 13.57 0.22 3.58
CA ARG A 24 14.58 1.27 3.46
C ARG A 24 14.45 2.08 2.19
N TYR A 25 14.23 1.40 1.06
CA TYR A 25 14.36 2.00 -0.27
C TYR A 25 13.03 2.21 -0.99
N VAL A 26 11.90 1.78 -0.39
CA VAL A 26 10.56 2.04 -0.92
C VAL A 26 9.71 2.79 0.09
N ILE A 27 9.49 2.21 1.28
CA ILE A 27 8.62 2.84 2.28
C ILE A 27 9.23 4.13 2.83
N ASN A 28 10.49 4.08 3.27
CA ASN A 28 11.21 5.20 3.90
C ASN A 28 12.23 5.86 2.96
N GLU A 29 11.99 5.79 1.66
CA GLU A 29 12.75 6.52 0.66
C GLU A 29 12.51 8.03 0.82
N HIS A 30 13.60 8.80 0.86
CA HIS A 30 13.59 10.25 1.02
C HIS A 30 14.17 10.98 -0.20
N TYR A 31 14.37 10.27 -1.31
CA TYR A 31 14.86 10.90 -2.52
C TYR A 31 13.88 11.97 -3.02
N PRO A 32 14.33 13.18 -3.32
CA PRO A 32 13.48 14.25 -3.82
C PRO A 32 13.21 14.05 -5.32
N TYR A 33 12.23 13.22 -5.64
CA TYR A 33 11.80 13.04 -7.03
C TYR A 33 11.24 14.35 -7.59
N TYR A 34 11.66 14.74 -8.79
CA TYR A 34 11.16 15.94 -9.46
C TYR A 34 9.63 15.94 -9.61
N ALA A 35 9.05 14.76 -9.85
CA ALA A 35 7.61 14.58 -9.93
C ALA A 35 6.85 15.04 -8.68
N TYR A 36 7.47 15.06 -7.50
CA TYR A 36 6.78 15.48 -6.27
C TYR A 36 6.41 16.95 -6.29
N SER A 37 7.34 17.81 -6.70
CA SER A 37 7.09 19.25 -6.79
C SER A 37 6.03 19.54 -7.84
N GLU A 38 6.12 18.93 -9.01
CA GLU A 38 5.14 19.07 -10.09
C GLU A 38 3.74 18.60 -9.65
N LEU A 39 3.65 17.46 -8.98
CA LEU A 39 2.38 16.92 -8.49
C LEU A 39 1.77 17.80 -7.39
N GLU A 40 2.59 18.35 -6.51
CA GLU A 40 2.12 19.24 -5.44
C GLU A 40 1.65 20.60 -5.93
N GLU A 41 2.27 21.12 -6.98
CA GLU A 41 1.84 22.37 -7.65
C GLU A 41 0.56 22.16 -8.47
N ARG A 42 0.42 21.01 -9.12
CA ARG A 42 -0.68 20.74 -10.06
C ARG A 42 -1.94 20.19 -9.42
N TYR A 43 -1.79 19.43 -8.33
CA TYR A 43 -2.90 18.73 -7.67
C TYR A 43 -2.98 19.14 -6.20
N GLU A 44 -4.05 19.85 -5.87
CA GLU A 44 -4.34 20.22 -4.49
C GLU A 44 -4.75 18.99 -3.66
N MET A 45 -4.00 18.72 -2.60
CA MET A 45 -4.32 17.66 -1.65
C MET A 45 -4.93 18.26 -0.38
N PRO A 46 -5.99 17.66 0.18
CA PRO A 46 -6.67 18.18 1.37
C PRO A 46 -5.78 18.32 2.62
N SER A 47 -4.68 17.57 2.69
CA SER A 47 -3.79 17.61 3.86
C SER A 47 -2.37 17.15 3.55
N ARG A 48 -1.42 17.52 4.44
CA ARG A 48 -0.02 17.03 4.40
C ARG A 48 0.08 15.50 4.49
N LEU A 49 -0.86 14.85 5.19
CA LEU A 49 -0.90 13.40 5.26
C LEU A 49 -1.21 12.78 3.90
N GLN A 50 -2.15 13.35 3.17
CA GLN A 50 -2.51 12.86 1.84
C GLN A 50 -1.38 13.05 0.82
N HIS A 51 -0.64 14.17 0.87
CA HIS A 51 0.61 14.31 0.10
C HIS A 51 1.62 13.20 0.45
N LYS A 52 1.80 12.91 1.73
CA LYS A 52 2.71 11.85 2.18
C LYS A 52 2.28 10.47 1.70
N LEU A 53 0.98 10.17 1.75
CA LEU A 53 0.42 8.93 1.21
C LEU A 53 0.53 8.87 -0.32
N GLY A 54 0.29 9.98 -1.01
CA GLY A 54 0.50 10.08 -2.45
C GLY A 54 1.94 9.76 -2.85
N ARG A 55 2.93 10.37 -2.18
CA ARG A 55 4.36 10.06 -2.39
C ARG A 55 4.69 8.58 -2.10
N LEU A 56 4.05 7.97 -1.10
CA LEU A 56 4.20 6.53 -0.86
C LEU A 56 3.66 5.73 -2.04
N LEU A 57 2.46 6.05 -2.53
CA LEU A 57 1.83 5.34 -3.65
C LEU A 57 2.63 5.51 -4.96
N PHE A 58 3.22 6.69 -5.20
CA PHE A 58 4.18 6.90 -6.27
C PHE A 58 5.35 5.89 -6.18
N ARG A 59 5.99 5.78 -5.00
CA ARG A 59 7.13 4.86 -4.81
C ARG A 59 6.73 3.41 -4.95
N LEU A 60 5.54 3.04 -4.46
CA LEU A 60 5.01 1.69 -4.58
C LEU A 60 4.70 1.35 -6.05
N ALA A 61 4.11 2.28 -6.81
CA ALA A 61 3.88 2.10 -8.24
C ALA A 61 5.20 1.99 -9.01
N ASN A 62 6.19 2.84 -8.69
CA ASN A 62 7.53 2.77 -9.29
C ASN A 62 8.27 1.47 -8.96
N TYR A 63 8.14 0.96 -7.75
CA TYR A 63 8.75 -0.30 -7.32
C TYR A 63 8.06 -1.52 -7.94
N TRP A 64 6.72 -1.56 -7.85
CA TRP A 64 5.93 -2.71 -8.27
C TRP A 64 5.76 -2.80 -9.78
N GLN A 65 5.75 -1.64 -10.48
CA GLN A 65 5.51 -1.53 -11.93
C GLN A 65 4.23 -2.25 -12.37
N PRO A 66 3.05 -1.89 -11.80
CA PRO A 66 1.80 -2.56 -12.11
C PRO A 66 1.37 -2.31 -13.55
N GLU A 67 0.76 -3.30 -14.17
CA GLU A 67 0.05 -3.16 -15.45
C GLU A 67 -1.34 -2.55 -15.24
N LYS A 68 -2.00 -2.94 -14.14
CA LYS A 68 -3.32 -2.42 -13.75
C LYS A 68 -3.30 -1.90 -12.32
N CYS A 69 -3.98 -0.78 -12.11
CA CYS A 69 -4.22 -0.22 -10.80
C CYS A 69 -5.72 -0.18 -10.52
N TYR A 70 -6.14 -0.88 -9.49
CA TYR A 70 -7.54 -0.97 -9.07
C TYR A 70 -7.77 -0.09 -7.84
N SER A 71 -8.69 0.87 -7.96
CA SER A 71 -9.10 1.71 -6.84
C SER A 71 -10.48 2.31 -7.11
N ILE A 72 -11.20 2.60 -6.03
CA ILE A 72 -12.42 3.43 -6.08
C ILE A 72 -12.04 4.91 -5.98
N GLU A 73 -10.97 5.22 -5.24
CA GLU A 73 -10.52 6.58 -4.96
C GLU A 73 -9.65 7.14 -6.07
N SER A 74 -10.06 8.25 -6.67
CA SER A 74 -9.31 8.92 -7.73
C SER A 74 -8.21 9.87 -7.22
N LEU A 75 -8.25 10.25 -5.94
CA LEU A 75 -7.36 11.24 -5.33
C LEU A 75 -5.88 10.99 -5.58
N TYR A 76 -5.46 9.72 -5.56
CA TYR A 76 -4.06 9.33 -5.67
C TYR A 76 -3.62 8.92 -7.09
N PHE A 77 -4.53 8.90 -8.06
CA PHE A 77 -4.19 8.49 -9.44
C PHE A 77 -3.04 9.29 -10.05
N PRO A 78 -2.93 10.61 -9.88
CA PRO A 78 -1.80 11.36 -10.40
C PRO A 78 -0.44 10.86 -9.88
N TYR A 79 -0.35 10.51 -8.59
CA TYR A 79 0.87 9.98 -7.98
C TYR A 79 1.19 8.57 -8.46
N ILE A 80 0.18 7.70 -8.59
CA ILE A 80 0.34 6.34 -9.08
C ILE A 80 0.80 6.35 -10.54
N ASN A 81 0.15 7.17 -11.37
CA ASN A 81 0.49 7.31 -12.79
C ASN A 81 1.88 7.91 -12.99
N ALA A 82 2.28 8.89 -12.19
CA ALA A 82 3.64 9.43 -12.23
C ALA A 82 4.71 8.39 -11.82
N GLY A 83 4.36 7.47 -10.91
CA GLY A 83 5.23 6.36 -10.51
C GLY A 83 5.32 5.23 -11.56
N CYS A 84 4.25 5.01 -12.32
CA CYS A 84 4.19 4.00 -13.40
C CYS A 84 3.26 4.46 -14.52
N HIS A 85 3.80 5.16 -15.53
CA HIS A 85 3.05 5.74 -16.63
C HIS A 85 2.29 4.74 -17.51
N LYS A 86 2.72 3.48 -17.53
CA LYS A 86 2.08 2.42 -18.33
C LYS A 86 0.93 1.73 -17.60
N SER A 87 0.69 2.04 -16.34
CA SER A 87 -0.38 1.43 -15.56
C SER A 87 -1.75 1.92 -16.02
N VAL A 88 -2.66 0.98 -16.25
CA VAL A 88 -4.06 1.28 -16.59
C VAL A 88 -4.88 1.36 -15.31
N ILE A 89 -5.61 2.45 -15.13
CA ILE A 89 -6.52 2.61 -13.99
C ILE A 89 -7.81 1.86 -14.28
N CYS A 90 -8.20 0.97 -13.36
CA CYS A 90 -9.40 0.13 -13.45
C CYS A 90 -10.28 0.35 -12.22
N ASN A 91 -11.57 0.04 -12.35
CA ASN A 91 -12.47 0.00 -11.21
C ASN A 91 -12.10 -1.19 -10.31
N LEU A 92 -12.24 -1.04 -8.99
CA LEU A 92 -11.94 -2.10 -8.03
C LEU A 92 -12.76 -3.37 -8.28
N TYR A 93 -14.00 -3.23 -8.67
CA TYR A 93 -14.91 -4.35 -8.92
C TYR A 93 -14.62 -5.12 -10.22
N ASP A 94 -13.72 -4.62 -11.05
CA ASP A 94 -13.22 -5.33 -12.23
C ASP A 94 -12.02 -6.22 -11.92
N LEU A 95 -11.64 -6.34 -10.63
CA LEU A 95 -10.57 -7.22 -10.20
C LEU A 95 -11.04 -8.68 -10.26
N TYR A 96 -10.39 -9.44 -11.10
CA TYR A 96 -10.53 -10.90 -11.19
C TYR A 96 -9.14 -11.51 -11.36
N ASP A 97 -9.04 -12.82 -11.24
CA ASP A 97 -7.76 -13.50 -11.30
C ASP A 97 -6.97 -13.10 -12.55
N SER A 98 -5.79 -12.57 -12.33
CA SER A 98 -4.92 -12.05 -13.37
C SER A 98 -3.48 -12.45 -13.10
N SER A 99 -2.81 -12.96 -14.12
CA SER A 99 -1.37 -13.23 -14.09
C SER A 99 -0.52 -11.95 -14.17
N THR A 100 -1.15 -10.79 -14.44
CA THR A 100 -0.46 -9.51 -14.57
C THR A 100 -0.20 -8.88 -13.20
N LYS A 101 0.79 -8.00 -13.13
CA LYS A 101 1.06 -7.25 -11.91
C LYS A 101 -0.02 -6.20 -11.65
N ASN A 102 -0.67 -6.32 -10.51
CA ASN A 102 -1.75 -5.45 -10.08
C ASN A 102 -1.36 -4.64 -8.84
N LEU A 103 -1.75 -3.37 -8.82
CA LEU A 103 -1.76 -2.54 -7.61
C LEU A 103 -3.21 -2.30 -7.21
N VAL A 104 -3.59 -2.68 -6.00
CA VAL A 104 -4.93 -2.46 -5.45
C VAL A 104 -4.82 -1.44 -4.33
N VAL A 105 -5.55 -0.32 -4.42
CA VAL A 105 -5.55 0.74 -3.39
C VAL A 105 -6.95 0.93 -2.87
N ILE A 106 -7.12 0.76 -1.56
CA ILE A 106 -8.41 0.78 -0.88
C ILE A 106 -8.35 1.67 0.36
N ASP A 107 -9.34 2.54 0.53
CA ASP A 107 -9.56 3.22 1.80
C ASP A 107 -10.66 2.49 2.59
N LEU A 108 -10.32 2.02 3.81
CA LEU A 108 -11.24 1.29 4.68
C LEU A 108 -12.40 2.12 5.22
N ASP A 109 -12.35 3.43 5.06
CA ASP A 109 -13.45 4.31 5.46
C ASP A 109 -14.53 4.39 4.38
N HIS A 110 -14.21 4.00 3.12
CA HIS A 110 -15.06 4.14 1.96
C HIS A 110 -15.48 2.80 1.32
N ILE A 111 -15.15 1.68 1.96
CA ILE A 111 -15.54 0.34 1.47
C ILE A 111 -16.17 -0.50 2.58
N ASP A 112 -17.12 -1.35 2.21
CA ASP A 112 -17.58 -2.42 3.10
C ASP A 112 -16.48 -3.47 3.30
N LYS A 113 -16.17 -3.75 4.57
CA LYS A 113 -15.05 -4.62 4.94
C LYS A 113 -15.31 -6.10 4.71
N ASP A 114 -16.57 -6.51 4.83
CA ASP A 114 -16.97 -7.89 4.58
C ASP A 114 -17.03 -8.17 3.07
N GLU A 115 -17.47 -7.19 2.28
CA GLU A 115 -17.38 -7.22 0.83
C GLU A 115 -15.92 -7.29 0.36
N LEU A 116 -15.05 -6.46 0.90
CA LEU A 116 -13.61 -6.51 0.61
C LEU A 116 -13.04 -7.91 0.87
N TYR A 117 -13.39 -8.49 2.01
CA TYR A 117 -12.86 -9.78 2.43
C TYR A 117 -13.38 -10.93 1.57
N SER A 118 -14.66 -10.91 1.17
CA SER A 118 -15.31 -11.98 0.42
C SER A 118 -15.16 -11.87 -1.09
N SER A 119 -15.10 -10.63 -1.62
CA SER A 119 -15.22 -10.38 -3.05
C SER A 119 -13.93 -9.85 -3.71
N ILE A 120 -12.98 -9.37 -2.93
CA ILE A 120 -11.73 -8.82 -3.48
C ILE A 120 -10.51 -9.69 -3.11
N LEU A 121 -10.36 -10.05 -1.84
CA LEU A 121 -9.19 -10.81 -1.38
C LEU A 121 -9.00 -12.16 -2.06
N PRO A 122 -10.05 -12.94 -2.40
CA PRO A 122 -9.88 -14.22 -3.10
C PRO A 122 -9.22 -14.10 -4.47
N PHE A 123 -9.32 -12.93 -5.12
CA PHE A 123 -8.70 -12.65 -6.42
C PHE A 123 -7.29 -12.06 -6.32
N CYS A 124 -6.82 -11.75 -5.10
CA CYS A 124 -5.47 -11.28 -4.87
C CYS A 124 -4.50 -12.47 -4.83
N ASN A 125 -3.44 -12.40 -5.61
CA ASN A 125 -2.42 -13.43 -5.74
C ASN A 125 -1.00 -12.83 -5.63
N GLU A 126 0.05 -13.62 -5.87
CA GLU A 126 1.45 -13.19 -5.78
C GLU A 126 1.82 -12.01 -6.71
N SER A 127 1.01 -11.78 -7.77
CA SER A 127 1.15 -10.65 -8.69
C SER A 127 0.39 -9.40 -8.20
N THR A 128 -0.24 -9.46 -7.03
CA THR A 128 -1.01 -8.35 -6.46
C THR A 128 -0.25 -7.69 -5.31
N LEU A 129 -0.18 -6.35 -5.34
CA LEU A 129 0.21 -5.51 -4.22
C LEU A 129 -1.02 -4.76 -3.71
N LEU A 130 -1.46 -5.04 -2.49
CA LEU A 130 -2.60 -4.34 -1.87
C LEU A 130 -2.10 -3.27 -0.92
N VAL A 131 -2.62 -2.07 -1.08
CA VAL A 131 -2.43 -0.93 -0.15
C VAL A 131 -3.76 -0.57 0.47
N VAL A 132 -3.80 -0.61 1.79
CA VAL A 132 -4.99 -0.31 2.60
C VAL A 132 -4.75 0.99 3.35
N LEU A 133 -5.61 1.99 3.13
CA LEU A 133 -5.56 3.29 3.80
C LEU A 133 -6.52 3.34 5.00
N GLY A 134 -6.40 4.37 5.84
CA GLY A 134 -7.30 4.58 6.97
C GLY A 134 -7.01 3.72 8.21
N LEU A 135 -5.83 3.08 8.33
CA LEU A 135 -5.51 2.19 9.46
C LEU A 135 -5.41 2.91 10.82
N ASN A 136 -5.18 4.21 10.83
CA ASN A 136 -5.14 5.02 12.06
C ASN A 136 -6.51 5.13 12.75
N HIS A 137 -7.60 4.86 12.07
CA HIS A 137 -8.94 4.89 12.63
C HIS A 137 -9.20 3.61 13.45
N GLY A 138 -9.71 3.80 14.68
CA GLY A 138 -9.89 2.69 15.64
C GLY A 138 -10.76 1.56 15.11
N LYS A 139 -11.83 1.90 14.36
CA LYS A 139 -12.78 0.97 13.73
C LYS A 139 -12.12 0.03 12.69
N ASN A 140 -10.95 0.42 12.13
CA ASN A 140 -10.27 -0.33 11.09
C ASN A 140 -9.20 -1.31 11.63
N LYS A 141 -8.84 -1.19 12.91
CA LYS A 141 -7.79 -2.03 13.52
C LYS A 141 -8.15 -3.51 13.58
N GLN A 142 -9.40 -3.82 13.88
CA GLN A 142 -9.87 -5.21 13.95
C GLN A 142 -9.83 -5.86 12.55
N PHE A 143 -10.28 -5.13 11.53
CA PHE A 143 -10.20 -5.61 10.15
C PHE A 143 -8.74 -5.81 9.71
N TRP A 144 -7.85 -4.85 10.02
CA TRP A 144 -6.42 -5.00 9.71
C TRP A 144 -5.82 -6.25 10.35
N HIS A 145 -6.16 -6.50 11.62
CA HIS A 145 -5.72 -7.71 12.31
C HIS A 145 -6.24 -8.97 11.61
N ARG A 146 -7.55 -9.03 11.28
CA ARG A 146 -8.13 -10.13 10.51
C ARG A 146 -7.42 -10.34 9.18
N LEU A 147 -7.10 -9.25 8.47
CA LEU A 147 -6.39 -9.28 7.19
C LEU A 147 -4.97 -9.83 7.34
N GLN A 148 -4.23 -9.40 8.35
CA GLN A 148 -2.87 -9.89 8.62
C GLN A 148 -2.83 -11.41 8.82
N TYR A 149 -3.79 -11.96 9.54
CA TYR A 149 -3.85 -13.40 9.84
C TYR A 149 -4.69 -14.21 8.86
N SER A 150 -5.23 -13.57 7.82
CA SER A 150 -5.97 -14.24 6.75
C SER A 150 -5.09 -15.26 6.02
N GLU A 151 -5.69 -16.37 5.59
CA GLU A 151 -5.02 -17.37 4.76
C GLU A 151 -4.57 -16.83 3.38
N TYR A 152 -5.15 -15.75 2.92
CA TYR A 152 -4.81 -15.12 1.64
C TYR A 152 -3.46 -14.38 1.69
N THR A 153 -3.08 -13.84 2.84
CA THR A 153 -1.97 -12.91 2.96
C THR A 153 -0.63 -13.58 3.25
N GLY A 154 0.45 -13.05 2.69
CA GLY A 154 1.84 -13.38 2.99
C GLY A 154 2.49 -12.37 3.94
N ILE A 155 3.28 -11.44 3.40
CA ILE A 155 3.99 -10.42 4.18
C ILE A 155 3.15 -9.16 4.27
N THR A 156 3.05 -8.57 5.47
CA THR A 156 2.34 -7.31 5.69
C THR A 156 3.21 -6.25 6.38
N TYR A 157 3.00 -4.98 6.00
CA TYR A 157 3.66 -3.83 6.62
C TYR A 157 2.61 -2.86 7.16
N ASN A 158 2.62 -2.62 8.46
CA ASN A 158 1.76 -1.65 9.12
C ASN A 158 2.50 -0.32 9.28
N LEU A 159 2.07 0.70 8.55
CA LEU A 159 2.66 2.04 8.52
C LEU A 159 1.91 3.03 9.41
N TYR A 160 0.95 2.59 10.22
CA TYR A 160 0.04 3.37 11.05
C TYR A 160 -1.12 4.02 10.27
N TYR A 161 -0.85 4.77 9.21
CA TYR A 161 -1.88 5.39 8.35
C TYR A 161 -2.29 4.49 7.18
N ALA A 162 -1.39 3.64 6.76
CA ALA A 162 -1.58 2.69 5.67
C ALA A 162 -1.04 1.30 6.03
N GLY A 163 -1.52 0.29 5.35
CA GLY A 163 -1.00 -1.07 5.37
C GLY A 163 -0.63 -1.52 3.97
N ILE A 164 0.43 -2.30 3.86
CA ILE A 164 0.85 -2.90 2.60
C ILE A 164 0.80 -4.41 2.76
N VAL A 165 0.23 -5.12 1.78
CA VAL A 165 0.05 -6.56 1.81
C VAL A 165 0.60 -7.18 0.52
N PHE A 166 1.46 -8.17 0.69
CA PHE A 166 1.90 -9.09 -0.37
C PHE A 166 1.23 -10.44 -0.18
N PHE A 167 0.87 -11.10 -1.26
CA PHE A 167 0.14 -12.37 -1.27
C PHE A 167 1.03 -13.57 -1.61
N ASP A 168 2.34 -13.38 -1.76
CA ASP A 168 3.31 -14.46 -1.98
C ASP A 168 3.38 -15.38 -0.74
N LYS A 169 2.83 -16.59 -0.88
CA LYS A 169 2.78 -17.63 0.16
C LYS A 169 4.00 -18.54 0.16
N SER A 170 4.91 -18.40 -0.80
CA SER A 170 6.17 -19.15 -0.83
C SER A 170 7.12 -18.75 0.29
N LYS A 171 6.91 -17.56 0.87
CA LYS A 171 7.67 -17.01 1.99
C LYS A 171 6.94 -17.19 3.30
N TYR A 172 7.71 -17.28 4.40
CA TYR A 172 7.13 -17.25 5.73
C TYR A 172 6.27 -16.00 5.92
N LYS A 173 5.06 -16.20 6.43
CA LYS A 173 4.16 -15.12 6.81
C LYS A 173 4.81 -14.25 7.89
N GLN A 174 4.92 -12.95 7.64
CA GLN A 174 5.54 -12.00 8.55
C GLN A 174 4.78 -10.68 8.58
N HIS A 175 4.75 -10.05 9.75
CA HIS A 175 4.05 -8.80 10.00
C HIS A 175 5.05 -7.76 10.53
N TYR A 176 5.35 -6.78 9.70
CA TYR A 176 6.26 -5.71 10.06
C TYR A 176 5.49 -4.47 10.53
N GLN A 177 5.92 -3.87 11.62
CA GLN A 177 5.54 -2.52 11.99
C GLN A 177 6.63 -1.58 11.51
N VAL A 178 6.25 -0.53 10.79
CA VAL A 178 7.18 0.45 10.23
C VAL A 178 6.73 1.84 10.65
N ASN A 179 7.68 2.64 11.12
CA ASN A 179 7.42 4.05 11.35
C ASN A 179 7.59 4.80 10.02
N PHE A 180 6.49 5.39 9.58
CA PHE A 180 6.38 6.05 8.28
C PHE A 180 5.96 7.50 8.47
#